data_6d7d8a09edbfc6206e440d625ea9be61
#
_entry.id   6d7d8a09edbfc6206e440d625ea9be61
#
_cell.length_a   1.000
_cell.length_b   1.000
_cell.length_c   1.000
_cell.angle_alpha   90.00
_cell.angle_beta   90.00
_cell.angle_gamma   90.00
#
_symmetry.space_group_name_H-M   'P 1'
#
loop_
_entity.id
_entity.type
_entity.pdbx_description
1 polymer ?
#
loop_
_entity_poly.entity_id
_entity_poly.type
_entity_poly.pdbx_seq_one_letter_code
_entity_poly.pdbx_strand_id
1 'polypeptide(L)'
;MLEQALKRSKELGAQVTYICKVPGSFDMPVTIQDLLEKEDVDAVATLGAIVKGETAHDETIAATLTDQISTLSVKFRKPVALGVSGPRESWTQAEARAQEYANRSVESAIRLVKVRRKLSKREEATYPVLAD
;
A
#
# COMPACT_ATOMS: atom_id res chain seq x y z
N MET A 1 -9.40 9.62 -2.91
CA MET A 1 -8.30 8.64 -3.05
C MET A 1 -8.69 7.39 -3.86
N LEU A 2 -9.80 6.76 -3.55
CA LEU A 2 -10.20 5.51 -4.23
C LEU A 2 -10.36 5.68 -5.74
N GLU A 3 -11.07 6.71 -6.19
CA GLU A 3 -11.25 6.98 -7.61
C GLU A 3 -9.92 7.14 -8.34
N GLN A 4 -9.00 7.90 -7.76
CA GLN A 4 -7.66 8.11 -8.33
C GLN A 4 -6.84 6.81 -8.35
N ALA A 5 -6.91 6.01 -7.29
CA ALA A 5 -6.23 4.73 -7.24
C ALA A 5 -6.74 3.75 -8.31
N LEU A 6 -8.05 3.69 -8.51
CA LEU A 6 -8.66 2.85 -9.55
C LEU A 6 -8.23 3.30 -10.96
N LYS A 7 -8.23 4.60 -11.19
CA LYS A 7 -7.77 5.17 -12.46
C LYS A 7 -6.31 4.81 -12.72
N ARG A 8 -5.44 5.02 -11.74
CA ARG A 8 -4.01 4.74 -11.86
C ARG A 8 -3.72 3.25 -12.04
N SER A 9 -4.44 2.39 -11.33
CA SER A 9 -4.34 0.93 -11.49
C SER A 9 -4.63 0.51 -12.93
N LYS A 10 -5.69 1.04 -13.51
CA LYS A 10 -6.07 0.77 -14.89
C LYS A 10 -5.01 1.24 -15.89
N GLU A 11 -4.48 2.45 -15.70
CA GLU A 11 -3.40 3.00 -16.53
C GLU A 11 -2.15 2.12 -16.53
N LEU A 12 -1.86 1.48 -15.39
CA LEU A 12 -0.70 0.62 -15.22
C LEU A 12 -0.98 -0.86 -15.53
N GLY A 13 -2.18 -1.17 -15.99
CA GLY A 13 -2.55 -2.52 -16.40
C GLY A 13 -2.79 -3.51 -15.26
N ALA A 14 -3.07 -3.02 -14.06
CA ALA A 14 -3.38 -3.87 -12.92
C ALA A 14 -4.88 -4.11 -12.79
N GLN A 15 -5.25 -5.32 -12.39
CA GLN A 15 -6.63 -5.66 -12.06
C GLN A 15 -6.85 -5.48 -10.56
N VAL A 16 -7.83 -4.67 -10.21
CA VAL A 16 -8.28 -4.53 -8.82
C VAL A 16 -9.32 -5.61 -8.54
N THR A 17 -8.97 -6.56 -7.69
CA THR A 17 -9.85 -7.70 -7.36
C THR A 17 -10.75 -7.43 -6.16
N TYR A 18 -10.26 -6.70 -5.18
CA TYR A 18 -11.00 -6.39 -3.96
C TYR A 18 -10.85 -4.93 -3.59
N ILE A 19 -11.93 -4.35 -3.08
CA ILE A 19 -11.94 -3.03 -2.46
C ILE A 19 -12.54 -3.22 -1.07
N CYS A 20 -11.74 -3.02 -0.04
CA CYS A 20 -12.16 -3.17 1.35
C CYS A 20 -12.18 -1.82 2.05
N LYS A 21 -13.33 -1.43 2.54
CA LYS A 21 -13.49 -0.23 3.35
C LYS A 21 -13.51 -0.63 4.82
N VAL A 22 -12.65 0.00 5.60
CA VAL A 22 -12.52 -0.26 7.04
C VAL A 22 -12.83 1.01 7.84
N PRO A 23 -13.23 0.88 9.12
CA PRO A 23 -13.62 2.04 9.92
C PRO A 23 -12.52 3.08 10.11
N GLY A 24 -11.28 2.66 10.26
CA GLY A 24 -10.14 3.55 10.46
C GLY A 24 -8.82 2.89 10.10
N SER A 25 -7.76 3.66 10.09
CA SER A 25 -6.42 3.17 9.72
C SER A 25 -5.90 2.10 10.68
N PHE A 26 -6.25 2.19 11.96
CA PHE A 26 -5.90 1.17 12.95
C PHE A 26 -6.52 -0.19 12.65
N ASP A 27 -7.63 -0.21 11.90
CA ASP A 27 -8.37 -1.43 11.57
C ASP A 27 -7.90 -2.10 10.27
N MET A 28 -6.95 -1.49 9.57
CA MET A 28 -6.42 -2.03 8.31
C MET A 28 -5.66 -3.34 8.45
N PRO A 29 -4.82 -3.57 9.47
CA PRO A 29 -3.95 -4.75 9.50
C PRO A 29 -4.65 -6.10 9.37
N VAL A 30 -5.77 -6.32 10.05
CA VAL A 30 -6.48 -7.59 9.95
C VAL A 30 -7.04 -7.82 8.54
N THR A 31 -7.56 -6.77 7.92
CA THR A 31 -8.08 -6.84 6.54
C THR A 31 -6.95 -7.05 5.53
N ILE A 32 -5.81 -6.40 5.75
CA ILE A 32 -4.61 -6.61 4.93
C ILE A 32 -4.19 -8.08 5.00
N GLN A 33 -4.14 -8.65 6.19
CA GLN A 33 -3.80 -10.05 6.36
C GLN A 33 -4.76 -10.97 5.61
N ASP A 34 -6.07 -10.74 5.74
CA ASP A 34 -7.08 -11.52 5.02
C ASP A 34 -6.89 -11.47 3.50
N LEU A 35 -6.56 -10.30 2.97
CA LEU A 35 -6.27 -10.14 1.54
C LEU A 35 -4.99 -10.87 1.13
N LEU A 36 -3.93 -10.79 1.93
CA LEU A 36 -2.65 -11.41 1.61
C LEU A 36 -2.71 -12.95 1.60
N GLU A 37 -3.66 -13.53 2.32
CA GLU A 37 -3.89 -14.98 2.34
C GLU A 37 -4.58 -15.49 1.06
N LYS A 38 -5.11 -14.60 0.23
CA LYS A 38 -5.82 -14.99 -1.00
C LYS A 38 -4.87 -15.22 -2.16
N GLU A 39 -5.09 -16.30 -2.91
CA GLU A 39 -4.24 -16.66 -4.05
C GLU A 39 -4.33 -15.66 -5.21
N ASP A 40 -5.48 -15.01 -5.35
CA ASP A 40 -5.72 -14.02 -6.41
C ASP A 40 -5.27 -12.60 -6.07
N VAL A 41 -4.59 -12.42 -4.95
CA VAL A 41 -4.00 -11.14 -4.52
C VAL A 41 -2.49 -11.20 -4.63
N ASP A 42 -1.92 -10.34 -5.48
CA ASP A 42 -0.46 -10.21 -5.64
C ASP A 42 0.12 -9.10 -4.77
N ALA A 43 -0.67 -8.10 -4.46
CA ALA A 43 -0.27 -6.96 -3.64
C ALA A 43 -1.48 -6.24 -3.06
N VAL A 44 -1.25 -5.43 -2.04
CA VAL A 44 -2.27 -4.58 -1.42
C VAL A 44 -1.78 -3.13 -1.46
N ALA A 45 -2.63 -2.23 -1.90
CA ALA A 45 -2.41 -0.79 -1.79
C ALA A 45 -3.32 -0.22 -0.72
N THR A 46 -2.75 0.39 0.31
CA THR A 46 -3.53 1.07 1.33
C THR A 46 -3.83 2.51 0.93
N LEU A 47 -5.00 3.00 1.30
CA LEU A 47 -5.44 4.37 1.04
C LEU A 47 -6.07 4.93 2.31
N GLY A 48 -5.62 6.08 2.75
CA GLY A 48 -6.19 6.72 3.92
C GLY A 48 -5.45 7.96 4.36
N ALA A 49 -5.89 8.50 5.47
CA ALA A 49 -5.28 9.67 6.10
C ALA A 49 -5.41 9.55 7.62
N ILE A 50 -4.35 9.89 8.32
CA ILE A 50 -4.32 9.95 9.78
C ILE A 50 -4.18 11.42 10.16
N VAL A 51 -5.33 12.02 10.48
CA VAL A 51 -5.43 13.44 10.79
C VAL A 51 -5.12 13.70 12.27
N LYS A 52 -4.42 14.79 12.53
CA LYS A 52 -4.09 15.23 13.89
C LYS A 52 -5.36 15.52 14.68
N GLY A 53 -5.47 14.94 15.88
CA GLY A 53 -6.51 15.23 16.86
C GLY A 53 -5.96 16.05 18.04
N GLU A 54 -6.73 16.10 19.12
CA GLU A 54 -6.35 16.78 20.36
C GLU A 54 -5.27 16.04 21.15
N THR A 55 -5.09 14.74 20.85
CA THR A 55 -4.14 13.87 21.54
C THR A 55 -3.08 13.36 20.56
N ALA A 56 -2.08 12.65 21.03
CA ALA A 56 -1.04 12.03 20.21
C ALA A 56 -1.47 10.68 19.60
N HIS A 57 -2.76 10.36 19.54
CA HIS A 57 -3.27 9.10 18.95
C HIS A 57 -2.88 8.92 17.49
N ASP A 58 -2.84 10.00 16.72
CA ASP A 58 -2.42 9.96 15.32
C ASP A 58 -1.00 9.41 15.17
N GLU A 59 -0.09 9.78 16.02
CA GLU A 59 1.30 9.27 16.00
C GLU A 59 1.36 7.80 16.36
N THR A 60 0.59 7.37 17.35
CA THR A 60 0.51 5.96 17.75
C THR A 60 -0.10 5.08 16.67
N ILE A 61 -1.18 5.54 16.05
CA ILE A 61 -1.85 4.82 14.95
C ILE A 61 -0.91 4.69 13.76
N ALA A 62 -0.23 5.78 13.39
CA ALA A 62 0.70 5.79 12.26
C ALA A 62 1.86 4.82 12.49
N ALA A 63 2.47 4.84 13.67
CA ALA A 63 3.58 3.95 14.01
C ALA A 63 3.15 2.48 14.00
N THR A 64 1.99 2.18 14.58
CA THR A 64 1.46 0.81 14.60
C THR A 64 1.11 0.32 13.21
N LEU A 65 0.44 1.14 12.39
CA LEU A 65 0.06 0.77 11.03
C LEU A 65 1.28 0.50 10.16
N THR A 66 2.26 1.39 10.16
CA THR A 66 3.47 1.24 9.35
C THR A 66 4.28 0.01 9.75
N ASP A 67 4.39 -0.27 11.03
CA ASP A 67 5.03 -1.48 11.54
C ASP A 67 4.31 -2.74 11.06
N GLN A 68 2.99 -2.77 11.16
CA GLN A 68 2.18 -3.92 10.71
C GLN A 68 2.23 -4.11 9.19
N ILE A 69 2.17 -3.05 8.42
CA ILE A 69 2.29 -3.12 6.94
C ILE A 69 3.63 -3.77 6.57
N SER A 70 4.72 -3.31 7.14
CA SER A 70 6.05 -3.85 6.89
C SER A 70 6.14 -5.32 7.29
N THR A 71 5.67 -5.66 8.48
CA THR A 71 5.70 -7.02 9.01
C THR A 71 4.87 -7.98 8.16
N LEU A 72 3.67 -7.60 7.80
CA LEU A 72 2.78 -8.44 6.98
C LEU A 72 3.32 -8.65 5.57
N SER A 73 3.89 -7.62 4.96
CA SER A 73 4.46 -7.74 3.61
C SER A 73 5.62 -8.75 3.57
N VAL A 74 6.48 -8.73 4.58
CA VAL A 74 7.59 -9.68 4.69
C VAL A 74 7.08 -11.09 4.99
N LYS A 75 6.14 -11.22 5.93
CA LYS A 75 5.57 -12.51 6.34
C LYS A 75 4.90 -13.23 5.17
N PHE A 76 4.06 -12.54 4.42
CA PHE A 76 3.31 -13.14 3.30
C PHE A 76 4.05 -13.05 1.96
N ARG A 77 5.19 -12.37 1.93
CA ARG A 77 5.99 -12.17 0.72
C ARG A 77 5.18 -11.57 -0.43
N LYS A 78 4.32 -10.64 -0.09
CA LYS A 78 3.51 -9.87 -1.04
C LYS A 78 3.59 -8.39 -0.68
N PRO A 79 3.79 -7.50 -1.66
CA PRO A 79 3.86 -6.07 -1.39
C PRO A 79 2.62 -5.52 -0.72
N VAL A 80 2.82 -4.68 0.28
CA VAL A 80 1.78 -3.84 0.88
C VAL A 80 2.29 -2.40 0.81
N ALA A 81 1.65 -1.59 -0.01
CA ALA A 81 2.05 -0.20 -0.18
C ALA A 81 1.41 0.70 0.86
N LEU A 82 2.18 1.65 1.37
CA LEU A 82 1.72 2.65 2.33
C LEU A 82 1.20 3.88 1.59
N GLY A 83 -0.13 3.98 1.47
CA GLY A 83 -0.82 5.14 0.90
C GLY A 83 -1.66 5.89 1.93
N VAL A 84 -1.27 5.83 3.18
CA VAL A 84 -1.91 6.52 4.29
C VAL A 84 -1.06 7.71 4.66
N SER A 85 -1.59 8.93 4.52
CA SER A 85 -0.90 10.16 4.89
C SER A 85 -1.01 10.43 6.39
N GLY A 86 -0.17 11.30 6.89
CA GLY A 86 -0.01 11.59 8.33
C GLY A 86 1.15 10.82 8.94
N PRO A 87 1.36 10.93 10.25
CA PRO A 87 0.60 11.72 11.22
C PRO A 87 0.87 13.22 11.12
N ARG A 88 0.36 13.97 12.08
CA ARG A 88 0.60 15.43 12.24
C ARG A 88 0.09 16.28 11.08
N GLU A 89 -0.95 15.83 10.42
CA GLU A 89 -1.58 16.60 9.35
C GLU A 89 -2.99 17.07 9.71
N SER A 90 -3.38 18.22 9.16
CA SER A 90 -4.75 18.71 9.21
C SER A 90 -5.58 18.06 8.12
N TRP A 91 -6.92 18.21 8.22
CA TRP A 91 -7.82 17.79 7.14
C TRP A 91 -7.47 18.43 5.79
N THR A 92 -7.15 19.73 5.79
CA THR A 92 -6.76 20.44 4.58
C THR A 92 -5.48 19.87 3.97
N GLN A 93 -4.50 19.55 4.80
CA GLN A 93 -3.27 18.90 4.33
C GLN A 93 -3.52 17.50 3.79
N ALA A 94 -4.38 16.73 4.46
CA ALA A 94 -4.76 15.40 4.01
C ALA A 94 -5.45 15.45 2.64
N GLU A 95 -6.40 16.37 2.46
CA GLU A 95 -7.08 16.56 1.18
C GLU A 95 -6.11 16.96 0.06
N ALA A 96 -5.18 17.86 0.35
CA ALA A 96 -4.18 18.31 -0.63
C ALA A 96 -3.24 17.16 -1.08
N ARG A 97 -3.01 16.18 -0.23
CA ARG A 97 -2.11 15.05 -0.48
C ARG A 97 -2.81 13.82 -1.07
N ALA A 98 -4.14 13.80 -1.06
CA ALA A 98 -4.92 12.61 -1.35
C ALA A 98 -4.60 11.95 -2.69
N GLN A 99 -4.54 12.72 -3.77
CA GLN A 99 -4.26 12.17 -5.10
C GLN A 99 -2.85 11.63 -5.22
N GLU A 100 -1.87 12.35 -4.72
CA GLU A 100 -0.47 11.93 -4.76
C GLU A 100 -0.25 10.64 -3.98
N TYR A 101 -0.79 10.55 -2.77
CA TYR A 101 -0.69 9.34 -1.95
C TYR A 101 -1.37 8.14 -2.60
N ALA A 102 -2.54 8.36 -3.21
CA ALA A 102 -3.24 7.30 -3.94
C ALA A 102 -2.41 6.77 -5.11
N ASN A 103 -1.87 7.67 -5.93
CA ASN A 103 -1.01 7.31 -7.05
C ASN A 103 0.23 6.54 -6.60
N ARG A 104 0.93 7.06 -5.61
CA ARG A 104 2.17 6.45 -5.10
C ARG A 104 1.94 5.08 -4.48
N SER A 105 0.83 4.89 -3.78
CA SER A 105 0.49 3.60 -3.21
C SER A 105 0.32 2.53 -4.30
N VAL A 106 -0.45 2.83 -5.32
CA VAL A 106 -0.68 1.92 -6.45
C VAL A 106 0.62 1.67 -7.22
N GLU A 107 1.35 2.73 -7.55
CA GLU A 107 2.62 2.63 -8.28
C GLU A 107 3.64 1.77 -7.53
N SER A 108 3.79 1.98 -6.23
CA SER A 108 4.71 1.22 -5.39
C SER A 108 4.34 -0.26 -5.33
N ALA A 109 3.05 -0.58 -5.14
CA ALA A 109 2.58 -1.95 -5.09
C ALA A 109 2.87 -2.69 -6.40
N ILE A 110 2.53 -2.09 -7.53
CA ILE A 110 2.70 -2.69 -8.85
C ILE A 110 4.19 -2.83 -9.18
N ARG A 111 4.97 -1.80 -8.95
CA ARG A 111 6.41 -1.82 -9.21
C ARG A 111 7.11 -2.91 -8.42
N LEU A 112 6.78 -3.04 -7.14
CA LEU A 112 7.41 -4.05 -6.30
C LEU A 112 7.02 -5.48 -6.69
N VAL A 113 5.81 -5.70 -7.16
CA VAL A 113 5.42 -6.99 -7.75
C VAL A 113 6.32 -7.32 -8.95
N LYS A 114 6.54 -6.37 -9.84
CA LYS A 114 7.42 -6.55 -11.02
C LYS A 114 8.87 -6.86 -10.62
N VAL A 115 9.42 -6.13 -9.66
CA VAL A 115 10.76 -6.37 -9.13
C VAL A 115 10.89 -7.79 -8.60
N ARG A 116 9.93 -8.21 -7.81
CA ARG A 116 9.94 -9.55 -7.20
C ARG A 116 9.79 -10.66 -8.22
N ARG A 117 8.97 -10.46 -9.27
CA ARG A 117 8.85 -11.41 -10.36
C ARG A 117 10.17 -11.57 -11.12
N LYS A 118 10.89 -10.49 -11.37
CA LYS A 118 12.22 -10.56 -11.99
C LYS A 118 13.22 -11.33 -11.13
N LEU A 119 13.23 -11.10 -9.83
CA LEU A 119 14.12 -11.81 -8.91
C LEU A 119 13.83 -13.29 -8.80
N SER A 120 12.58 -13.71 -9.01
CA SER A 120 12.19 -15.12 -8.94
C SER A 120 12.48 -15.92 -10.21
N LYS A 121 12.72 -15.25 -11.34
CA LYS A 121 13.00 -15.92 -12.61
C LYS A 121 14.43 -16.45 -12.64
N ARG A 122 14.56 -17.72 -13.05
CA ARG A 122 15.84 -18.33 -13.38
C ARG A 122 16.02 -18.29 -14.91
N GLU A 123 16.54 -17.17 -15.38
CA GLU A 123 16.92 -17.06 -16.79
C GLU A 123 18.45 -17.04 -16.88
N GLU A 124 19.01 -17.47 -18.02
CA GLU A 124 20.41 -17.20 -18.32
C GLU A 124 20.60 -15.69 -18.26
N ALA A 125 21.25 -15.25 -17.23
CA ALA A 125 21.35 -13.84 -16.95
C ALA A 125 22.72 -13.31 -17.28
N THR A 126 22.74 -12.16 -17.92
CA THR A 126 23.89 -11.28 -17.93
C THR A 126 23.92 -10.54 -16.60
N TYR A 127 25.04 -10.62 -15.90
CA TYR A 127 25.17 -9.92 -14.61
C TYR A 127 25.65 -8.48 -14.79
N PRO A 128 25.22 -7.54 -13.96
CA PRO A 128 24.22 -7.73 -12.91
C PRO A 128 22.79 -7.87 -13.46
N VAL A 129 21.92 -8.55 -12.71
CA VAL A 129 20.49 -8.61 -13.02
C VAL A 129 19.84 -7.32 -12.49
N LEU A 130 19.23 -6.55 -13.39
CA LEU A 130 18.49 -5.36 -13.03
C LEU A 130 17.02 -5.75 -12.80
N ALA A 131 16.55 -5.60 -11.56
CA ALA A 131 15.14 -5.77 -11.17
C ALA A 131 14.58 -4.41 -10.75
N ASP A 132 13.78 -3.81 -11.63
CA ASP A 132 13.25 -2.45 -11.46
C ASP A 132 11.71 -2.39 -11.55
#